data_7ad0507d7dee445da496ae224bc3835b
#
_entry.id   7ad0507d7dee445da496ae224bc3835b
#
_cell.length_a   1.000
_cell.length_b   1.000
_cell.length_c   1.000
_cell.angle_alpha   90.00
_cell.angle_beta   90.00
_cell.angle_gamma   90.00
#
_symmetry.space_group_name_H-M   'P 1'
#
loop_
_entity.id
_entity.type
_entity.pdbx_description
1 polymer ?
#
loop_
_entity_poly.entity_id
_entity_poly.type
_entity_poly.pdbx_seq_one_letter_code
_entity_poly.pdbx_strand_id
1 'polypeptide(L)'
;MNVIIIEDEYLAAAELERLLGEVAPEITILTKLDSVSESVKWLKKNKADVIFMDIHLGDGQSFDIFEQVEVTAPVIFITAYDEYALKAFKYQGIDYILKPFDKEELQQALNKLESLSPTN
;
A
#
# COMPACT_ATOMS: atom_id res chain seq x y z
N MET A 1 -2.17 -6.40 -12.95
CA MET A 1 -1.33 -6.07 -11.78
C MET A 1 -2.03 -6.51 -10.52
N ASN A 2 -1.33 -7.26 -9.69
CA ASN A 2 -1.88 -7.79 -8.44
C ASN A 2 -1.43 -6.94 -7.27
N VAL A 3 -2.37 -6.48 -6.46
CA VAL A 3 -2.07 -5.60 -5.32
C VAL A 3 -2.65 -6.17 -4.03
N ILE A 4 -2.10 -5.71 -2.91
CA ILE A 4 -2.71 -5.95 -1.60
C ILE A 4 -2.89 -4.62 -0.90
N ILE A 5 -3.83 -4.61 0.05
CA ILE A 5 -4.13 -3.43 0.86
C ILE A 5 -3.87 -3.81 2.32
N ILE A 6 -3.03 -3.03 2.99
CA ILE A 6 -2.74 -3.22 4.41
C ILE A 6 -3.29 -2.01 5.16
N GLU A 7 -4.40 -2.21 5.86
CA GLU A 7 -5.16 -1.15 6.50
C GLU A 7 -6.04 -1.77 7.58
N ASP A 8 -5.96 -1.26 8.80
CA ASP A 8 -6.72 -1.83 9.91
C ASP A 8 -8.15 -1.29 10.01
N GLU A 9 -8.46 -0.19 9.35
CA GLU A 9 -9.82 0.34 9.34
C GLU A 9 -10.59 -0.21 8.16
N TYR A 10 -11.63 -0.99 8.46
CA TYR A 10 -12.42 -1.66 7.44
C TYR A 10 -12.98 -0.69 6.39
N LEU A 11 -13.54 0.44 6.86
CA LEU A 11 -14.14 1.40 5.94
C LEU A 11 -13.10 2.08 5.05
N ALA A 12 -11.91 2.35 5.58
CA ALA A 12 -10.84 2.94 4.80
C ALA A 12 -10.35 1.98 3.73
N ALA A 13 -10.21 0.70 4.07
CA ALA A 13 -9.82 -0.32 3.10
C ALA A 13 -10.87 -0.47 2.00
N ALA A 14 -12.15 -0.47 2.37
CA ALA A 14 -13.25 -0.59 1.42
C ALA A 14 -13.30 0.62 0.47
N GLU A 15 -13.05 1.81 0.99
CA GLU A 15 -13.05 3.02 0.17
C GLU A 15 -11.89 3.01 -0.84
N LEU A 16 -10.71 2.58 -0.39
CA LEU A 16 -9.57 2.45 -1.29
C LEU A 16 -9.86 1.43 -2.40
N GLU A 17 -10.43 0.31 -2.04
CA GLU A 17 -10.82 -0.72 -3.02
C GLU A 17 -11.80 -0.15 -4.03
N ARG A 18 -12.79 0.60 -3.58
CA ARG A 18 -13.78 1.23 -4.45
C ARG A 18 -13.12 2.19 -5.43
N LEU A 19 -12.23 3.05 -4.93
CA LEU A 19 -11.54 4.03 -5.78
C LEU A 19 -10.61 3.36 -6.77
N LEU A 20 -9.90 2.31 -6.36
CA LEU A 20 -9.07 1.55 -7.28
C LEU A 20 -9.89 0.94 -8.41
N GLY A 21 -11.09 0.47 -8.11
CA GLY A 21 -11.99 -0.06 -9.12
C GLY A 21 -12.42 0.99 -10.14
N GLU A 22 -12.47 2.26 -9.73
CA GLU A 22 -12.83 3.36 -10.64
C GLU A 22 -11.66 3.81 -11.50
N VAL A 23 -10.46 3.96 -10.91
CA VAL A 23 -9.32 4.54 -11.61
C VAL A 23 -8.44 3.49 -12.31
N ALA A 24 -8.51 2.25 -11.89
CA ALA A 24 -7.68 1.19 -12.45
C ALA A 24 -8.42 -0.16 -12.37
N PRO A 25 -9.51 -0.31 -13.14
CA PRO A 25 -10.34 -1.53 -13.04
C PRO A 25 -9.60 -2.81 -13.41
N GLU A 26 -8.46 -2.70 -14.06
CA GLU A 26 -7.64 -3.87 -14.44
C GLU A 26 -6.83 -4.42 -13.26
N ILE A 27 -6.74 -3.69 -12.15
CA ILE A 27 -6.00 -4.13 -10.96
C ILE A 27 -6.80 -5.23 -10.25
N THR A 28 -6.09 -6.29 -9.84
CA THR A 28 -6.67 -7.35 -9.03
C THR A 28 -6.21 -7.19 -7.59
N ILE A 29 -7.16 -7.05 -6.66
CA ILE A 29 -6.85 -6.98 -5.24
C ILE A 29 -6.85 -8.40 -4.69
N LEU A 30 -5.66 -8.90 -4.32
CA LEU A 30 -5.50 -10.27 -3.86
C LEU A 30 -6.07 -10.45 -2.46
N THR A 31 -5.84 -9.49 -1.58
CA THR A 31 -6.31 -9.55 -0.20
C THR A 31 -6.22 -8.21 0.47
N LYS A 32 -6.95 -8.07 1.57
CA LYS A 32 -6.85 -6.92 2.48
C LYS A 32 -6.42 -7.47 3.83
N LEU A 33 -5.34 -6.92 4.38
CA LEU A 33 -4.73 -7.36 5.63
C LEU A 33 -4.83 -6.22 6.64
N ASP A 34 -5.09 -6.55 7.89
CA ASP A 34 -5.43 -5.54 8.89
C ASP A 34 -4.41 -5.40 10.01
N SER A 35 -3.31 -6.13 9.97
CA SER A 35 -2.33 -6.10 11.06
C SER A 35 -0.92 -6.37 10.53
N VAL A 36 0.08 -6.02 11.34
CA VAL A 36 1.47 -6.37 11.07
C VAL A 36 1.60 -7.89 11.01
N SER A 37 1.04 -8.58 11.99
CA SER A 37 1.13 -10.04 12.09
C SER A 37 0.59 -10.75 10.84
N GLU A 38 -0.62 -10.40 10.41
CA GLU A 38 -1.22 -11.02 9.24
C GLU A 38 -0.47 -10.68 7.96
N SER A 39 0.05 -9.45 7.88
CA SER A 39 0.82 -9.02 6.71
C SER A 39 2.12 -9.79 6.58
N VAL A 40 2.83 -10.02 7.71
CA VAL A 40 4.05 -10.80 7.70
C VAL A 40 3.77 -12.23 7.26
N LYS A 41 2.71 -12.84 7.80
CA LYS A 41 2.34 -14.21 7.41
C LYS A 41 2.08 -14.33 5.92
N TRP A 42 1.30 -13.38 5.39
CA TRP A 42 0.94 -13.42 3.98
C TRP A 42 2.17 -13.23 3.08
N LEU A 43 3.01 -12.25 3.41
CA LEU A 43 4.18 -11.92 2.59
C LEU A 43 5.27 -12.97 2.65
N LYS A 44 5.30 -13.80 3.68
CA LYS A 44 6.23 -14.93 3.71
C LYS A 44 5.90 -16.00 2.68
N LYS A 45 4.65 -16.07 2.24
CA LYS A 45 4.17 -17.13 1.33
C LYS A 45 3.72 -16.61 -0.02
N ASN A 46 3.55 -15.31 -0.18
CA ASN A 46 2.95 -14.73 -1.37
C ASN A 46 3.67 -13.46 -1.77
N LYS A 47 3.44 -13.04 -3.01
CA LYS A 47 3.96 -11.79 -3.53
C LYS A 47 2.85 -10.97 -4.15
N ALA A 48 3.04 -9.65 -4.15
CA ALA A 48 2.17 -8.72 -4.84
C ALA A 48 3.02 -7.82 -5.73
N ASP A 49 2.39 -7.20 -6.71
CA ASP A 49 3.09 -6.26 -7.58
C ASP A 49 3.21 -4.88 -6.93
N VAL A 50 2.25 -4.52 -6.10
CA VAL A 50 2.22 -3.25 -5.38
C VAL A 50 1.50 -3.45 -4.07
N ILE A 51 1.95 -2.73 -3.04
CA ILE A 51 1.33 -2.75 -1.72
C ILE A 51 0.84 -1.34 -1.37
N PHE A 52 -0.45 -1.21 -1.08
CA PHE A 52 -1.02 0.00 -0.49
C PHE A 52 -1.05 -0.19 1.02
N MET A 53 -0.46 0.72 1.77
CA MET A 53 -0.17 0.45 3.18
C MET A 53 -0.37 1.69 4.04
N ASP A 54 -1.21 1.57 5.09
CA ASP A 54 -1.25 2.58 6.13
C ASP A 54 -0.10 2.33 7.10
N ILE A 55 0.31 3.36 7.83
CA ILE A 55 1.45 3.28 8.73
C ILE A 55 1.04 2.72 10.10
N HIS A 56 -0.05 3.22 10.67
CA HIS A 56 -0.49 2.78 11.99
C HIS A 56 -1.49 1.65 11.88
N LEU A 57 -1.10 0.49 12.39
CA LEU A 57 -1.96 -0.69 12.46
C LEU A 57 -2.21 -1.01 13.93
N GLY A 58 -3.23 -1.82 14.21
CA GLY A 58 -3.61 -2.10 15.58
C GLY A 58 -2.52 -2.72 16.44
N ASP A 59 -1.62 -3.49 15.83
CA ASP A 59 -0.56 -4.20 16.54
C ASP A 59 0.84 -3.61 16.30
N GLY A 60 0.94 -2.41 15.72
CA GLY A 60 2.22 -1.76 15.53
C GLY A 60 2.23 -0.87 14.30
N GLN A 61 3.41 -0.45 13.90
CA GLN A 61 3.57 0.31 12.67
C GLN A 61 3.88 -0.63 11.51
N SER A 62 3.40 -0.28 10.33
CA SER A 62 3.66 -1.11 9.15
C SER A 62 5.14 -1.22 8.82
N PHE A 63 5.97 -0.29 9.28
CA PHE A 63 7.43 -0.40 9.12
C PHE A 63 7.98 -1.67 9.78
N ASP A 64 7.29 -2.18 10.81
CA ASP A 64 7.69 -3.41 11.47
C ASP A 64 7.60 -4.63 10.56
N ILE A 65 6.79 -4.55 9.51
CA ILE A 65 6.67 -5.63 8.53
C ILE A 65 8.01 -5.84 7.83
N PHE A 66 8.66 -4.75 7.46
CA PHE A 66 9.94 -4.80 6.74
C PHE A 66 11.07 -5.38 7.60
N GLU A 67 10.92 -5.33 8.93
CA GLU A 67 11.92 -5.91 9.84
C GLU A 67 11.77 -7.42 9.94
N GLN A 68 10.63 -7.97 9.54
CA GLN A 68 10.30 -9.38 9.75
C GLN A 68 10.23 -10.19 8.46
N VAL A 69 10.06 -9.54 7.32
CA VAL A 69 9.95 -10.22 6.04
C VAL A 69 10.53 -9.32 4.96
N GLU A 70 11.15 -9.93 3.95
CA GLU A 70 11.65 -9.18 2.80
C GLU A 70 10.48 -8.74 1.93
N VAL A 71 10.37 -7.42 1.72
CA VAL A 71 9.34 -6.84 0.86
C VAL A 71 10.03 -6.34 -0.40
N THR A 72 9.72 -6.93 -1.54
CA THR A 72 10.32 -6.54 -2.80
C THR A 72 9.42 -5.66 -3.66
N ALA A 73 8.13 -5.63 -3.34
CA ALA A 73 7.17 -4.83 -4.09
C ALA A 73 7.28 -3.35 -3.73
N PRO A 74 7.05 -2.45 -4.69
CA PRO A 74 6.93 -1.03 -4.36
C PRO A 74 5.71 -0.79 -3.48
N VAL A 75 5.80 0.22 -2.61
CA VAL A 75 4.77 0.52 -1.63
C VAL A 75 4.25 1.94 -1.85
N ILE A 76 2.92 2.08 -1.86
CA ILE A 76 2.27 3.38 -1.82
C ILE A 76 1.67 3.51 -0.42
N PHE A 77 2.22 4.43 0.36
CA PHE A 77 1.71 4.69 1.71
C PHE A 77 0.49 5.59 1.66
N ILE A 78 -0.57 5.22 2.36
CA ILE A 78 -1.79 6.01 2.47
C ILE A 78 -2.13 6.12 3.95
N THR A 79 -1.99 7.31 4.51
CA THR A 79 -2.06 7.48 5.96
C THR A 79 -2.56 8.88 6.33
N ALA A 80 -3.03 9.04 7.57
CA ALA A 80 -3.43 10.33 8.10
C ALA A 80 -2.25 11.12 8.67
N TYR A 81 -1.05 10.53 8.71
CA TYR A 81 0.12 11.11 9.38
C TYR A 81 1.14 11.58 8.38
N ASP A 82 1.52 12.87 8.45
CA ASP A 82 2.47 13.45 7.50
C ASP A 82 3.92 13.35 7.95
N GLU A 83 4.17 12.94 9.18
CA GLU A 83 5.52 12.97 9.77
C GLU A 83 6.42 11.80 9.36
N TYR A 84 5.88 10.81 8.64
CA TYR A 84 6.63 9.60 8.29
C TYR A 84 7.10 9.56 6.84
N ALA A 85 6.93 10.64 6.08
CA ALA A 85 7.22 10.62 4.65
C ALA A 85 8.67 10.27 4.35
N LEU A 86 9.61 10.86 5.10
CA LEU A 86 11.03 10.57 4.88
C LEU A 86 11.38 9.12 5.22
N LYS A 87 10.79 8.60 6.29
CA LYS A 87 11.01 7.21 6.67
C LYS A 87 10.42 6.25 5.64
N ALA A 88 9.27 6.60 5.07
CA ALA A 88 8.61 5.76 4.08
C ALA A 88 9.50 5.48 2.87
N PHE A 89 10.28 6.46 2.42
CA PHE A 89 11.16 6.25 1.28
C PHE A 89 12.28 5.25 1.56
N LYS A 90 12.65 5.05 2.81
CA LYS A 90 13.64 4.04 3.19
C LYS A 90 13.08 2.63 3.06
N TYR A 91 11.75 2.49 3.02
CA TYR A 91 11.08 1.20 2.98
C TYR A 91 10.31 1.02 1.66
N GLN A 92 10.94 1.42 0.56
CA GLN A 92 10.42 1.22 -0.79
C GLN A 92 9.14 2.01 -1.12
N GLY A 93 8.88 3.07 -0.36
CA GLY A 93 7.77 3.96 -0.66
C GLY A 93 8.03 4.72 -1.94
N ILE A 94 7.17 4.54 -2.93
CA ILE A 94 7.25 5.30 -4.18
C ILE A 94 6.35 6.51 -4.15
N ASP A 95 5.38 6.52 -3.25
CA ASP A 95 4.52 7.67 -3.06
C ASP A 95 3.94 7.65 -1.65
N TYR A 96 3.43 8.80 -1.22
CA TYR A 96 2.92 9.00 0.13
C TYR A 96 1.69 9.88 0.03
N ILE A 97 0.53 9.30 0.29
CA ILE A 97 -0.75 9.98 0.15
C ILE A 97 -1.36 10.21 1.52
N LEU A 98 -1.76 11.45 1.80
CA LEU A 98 -2.39 11.80 3.07
C LEU A 98 -3.90 11.65 2.99
N LYS A 99 -4.49 11.08 4.03
CA LYS A 99 -5.95 11.02 4.17
C LYS A 99 -6.47 12.36 4.70
N PRO A 100 -7.62 12.83 4.26
CA PRO A 100 -8.43 12.26 3.17
C PRO A 100 -7.82 12.58 1.82
N PHE A 101 -8.02 11.70 0.86
CA PHE A 101 -7.48 11.88 -0.48
C PHE A 101 -8.60 11.70 -1.51
N ASP A 102 -8.36 12.19 -2.73
CA ASP A 102 -9.30 12.03 -3.82
C ASP A 102 -8.73 11.08 -4.87
N LYS A 103 -9.56 10.77 -5.87
CA LYS A 103 -9.13 9.80 -6.88
C LYS A 103 -8.05 10.34 -7.81
N GLU A 104 -7.94 11.66 -7.95
CA GLU A 104 -6.86 12.26 -8.73
C GLU A 104 -5.50 11.99 -8.08
N GLU A 105 -5.42 12.09 -6.76
CA GLU A 105 -4.18 11.77 -6.05
C GLU A 105 -3.81 10.30 -6.18
N LEU A 106 -4.82 9.43 -6.12
CA LEU A 106 -4.60 8.00 -6.31
C LEU A 106 -4.14 7.71 -7.74
N GLN A 107 -4.76 8.36 -8.73
CA GLN A 107 -4.38 8.20 -10.12
C GLN A 107 -2.94 8.65 -10.36
N GLN A 108 -2.53 9.76 -9.74
CA GLN A 108 -1.16 10.26 -9.86
C GLN A 108 -0.17 9.25 -9.29
N ALA A 109 -0.49 8.63 -8.16
CA ALA A 109 0.37 7.61 -7.56
C ALA A 109 0.52 6.40 -8.49
N LEU A 110 -0.57 5.99 -9.11
CA LEU A 110 -0.54 4.88 -10.06
C LEU A 110 0.24 5.23 -11.31
N ASN A 111 0.13 6.46 -11.79
CA ASN A 111 0.91 6.94 -12.93
C ASN A 111 2.40 6.94 -12.61
N LYS A 112 2.76 7.37 -11.41
CA LYS A 112 4.14 7.35 -10.95
C LYS A 112 4.68 5.93 -10.89
N LEU A 113 3.86 5.00 -10.43
CA LEU A 113 4.21 3.59 -10.38
C LEU A 113 4.51 3.07 -11.78
N GLU A 114 3.66 3.38 -12.76
CA GLU A 114 3.87 2.95 -14.14
C GLU A 114 5.19 3.50 -14.71
N SER A 115 5.51 4.75 -14.40
CA SER A 115 6.73 5.37 -14.92
C SER A 115 7.99 4.75 -14.36
N LEU A 116 7.90 4.09 -13.20
CA LEU A 116 9.02 3.41 -12.56
C LEU A 116 9.14 1.94 -12.96
N SER A 117 8.11 1.40 -13.62
CA SER A 117 8.15 0.02 -14.08
C SER A 117 9.05 -0.12 -15.29
N PRO A 118 9.89 -1.17 -15.34
CA PRO A 118 10.64 -1.42 -16.58
C PRO A 118 9.64 -1.73 -17.68
N THR A 119 9.75 -1.00 -18.77
CA THR A 119 8.95 -1.28 -19.94
C THR A 119 9.74 -2.15 -20.88
N ASN A 120 9.10 -3.16 -21.34
CA ASN A 120 9.71 -4.08 -22.29
C ASN A 120 9.01 -3.97 -23.62
#